data_9690df0778fa78d2285618235348f2f3
#
_entry.id   9690df0778fa78d2285618235348f2f3
#
_cell.length_a   1.000
_cell.length_b   1.000
_cell.length_c   1.000
_cell.angle_alpha   90.00
_cell.angle_beta   90.00
_cell.angle_gamma   90.00
#
_symmetry.space_group_name_H-M   'P 1'
#
loop_
_entity.id
_entity.type
_entity.pdbx_description
1 polymer ?
#
loop_
_entity_poly.entity_id
_entity_poly.type
_entity_poly.pdbx_seq_one_letter_code
_entity_poly.pdbx_strand_id
1 'polypeptide(L)'
;LRRDVIVIGGGIAGISAAARLAAGASVTLLETESRIGSHSSGRSAAIFVQNYGGATVTEVNAAARAFFDDPAEITDLPLLAPRGEMLVARAEDLAAMEDYLRHAREVEELTTEQALALCPILRPKAAQRASIERGAQTIDCDLLLHGFAKLLRRLGGQIETDAPAQAIAHENGLWRVTTPKGEFSAPVLVNAAGAWADPVAEMAGVAALGLTPYRRNAAILPAPSGTVVDDWPMVVNAAERWYLKPEAGKLMFSPCDAIATTPHDAWSDDMELAEGLDRFDRDVTYAVTRVERYWAGLRTFAPDLVPVVGFDRQARGFFWLAGQGGIGIQTAPALAALTAALILGHAPALPEATVRALSPGRFNG
;
A
#
# COMPACT_ATOMS: atom_id res chain seq x y z
N LEU A 1 -9.31 -24.26 16.77
CA LEU A 1 -8.11 -23.79 17.48
C LEU A 1 -8.41 -22.45 18.16
N ARG A 2 -8.15 -22.33 19.45
CA ARG A 2 -8.34 -21.08 20.21
C ARG A 2 -7.03 -20.30 20.28
N ARG A 3 -7.10 -18.98 20.06
CA ARG A 3 -6.00 -18.00 20.11
C ARG A 3 -6.46 -16.73 20.84
N ASP A 4 -5.55 -15.79 21.03
CA ASP A 4 -5.88 -14.45 21.53
C ASP A 4 -6.33 -13.54 20.38
N VAL A 5 -5.74 -13.72 19.19
CA VAL A 5 -6.04 -12.91 18.00
C VAL A 5 -6.10 -13.80 16.75
N ILE A 6 -7.15 -13.61 15.94
CA ILE A 6 -7.21 -14.08 14.56
C ILE A 6 -7.03 -12.86 13.64
N VAL A 7 -6.17 -12.97 12.61
CA VAL A 7 -5.99 -11.97 11.56
C VAL A 7 -6.48 -12.56 10.24
N ILE A 8 -7.41 -11.89 9.56
CA ILE A 8 -7.88 -12.27 8.22
C ILE A 8 -7.17 -11.42 7.17
N GLY A 9 -6.44 -12.08 6.27
CA GLY A 9 -5.71 -11.49 5.16
C GLY A 9 -4.19 -11.57 5.32
N GLY A 10 -3.51 -12.24 4.38
CA GLY A 10 -2.05 -12.44 4.32
C GLY A 10 -1.32 -11.39 3.47
N GLY A 11 -1.91 -10.25 3.22
CA GLY A 11 -1.24 -9.08 2.65
C GLY A 11 -0.30 -8.42 3.66
N ILE A 12 0.42 -7.39 3.22
CA ILE A 12 1.40 -6.70 4.06
C ILE A 12 0.79 -6.17 5.36
N ALA A 13 -0.44 -5.67 5.33
CA ALA A 13 -1.14 -5.17 6.51
C ALA A 13 -1.34 -6.28 7.56
N GLY A 14 -1.90 -7.42 7.16
CA GLY A 14 -2.17 -8.53 8.09
C GLY A 14 -0.89 -9.20 8.58
N ILE A 15 0.08 -9.47 7.70
CA ILE A 15 1.35 -10.12 8.07
C ILE A 15 2.15 -9.26 9.06
N SER A 16 2.28 -7.95 8.81
CA SER A 16 3.03 -7.06 9.70
C SER A 16 2.32 -6.90 11.05
N ALA A 17 0.99 -6.74 11.05
CA ALA A 17 0.20 -6.65 12.28
C ALA A 17 0.26 -7.96 13.10
N ALA A 18 0.11 -9.11 12.44
CA ALA A 18 0.21 -10.42 13.10
C ALA A 18 1.60 -10.63 13.73
N ALA A 19 2.67 -10.23 13.04
CA ALA A 19 4.03 -10.31 13.57
C ALA A 19 4.21 -9.44 14.82
N ARG A 20 3.71 -8.22 14.82
CA ARG A 20 3.77 -7.31 15.98
C ARG A 20 2.92 -7.81 17.15
N LEU A 21 1.75 -8.32 16.89
CA LEU A 21 0.86 -8.90 17.89
C LEU A 21 1.46 -10.14 18.54
N ALA A 22 2.18 -10.97 17.78
CA ALA A 22 2.77 -12.21 18.30
C ALA A 22 3.85 -11.99 19.36
N ALA A 23 4.34 -10.76 19.55
CA ALA A 23 5.22 -10.41 20.66
C ALA A 23 4.51 -10.44 22.03
N GLY A 24 3.19 -10.34 22.10
CA GLY A 24 2.41 -10.30 23.34
C GLY A 24 1.13 -11.15 23.35
N ALA A 25 0.83 -11.83 22.24
CA ALA A 25 -0.39 -12.62 22.10
C ALA A 25 -0.17 -13.87 21.23
N SER A 26 -1.00 -14.90 21.42
CA SER A 26 -1.06 -16.03 20.50
C SER A 26 -1.87 -15.64 19.24
N VAL A 27 -1.27 -15.71 18.04
CA VAL A 27 -1.84 -15.23 16.80
C VAL A 27 -1.95 -16.34 15.76
N THR A 28 -3.10 -16.40 15.07
CA THR A 28 -3.24 -17.14 13.81
C THR A 28 -3.68 -16.18 12.72
N LEU A 29 -2.96 -16.18 11.60
CA LEU A 29 -3.31 -15.46 10.39
C LEU A 29 -3.92 -16.44 9.39
N LEU A 30 -5.07 -16.07 8.83
CA LEU A 30 -5.81 -16.81 7.82
C LEU A 30 -5.68 -16.10 6.47
N GLU A 31 -5.16 -16.81 5.47
CA GLU A 31 -5.03 -16.32 4.09
C GLU A 31 -5.82 -17.21 3.15
N THR A 32 -6.58 -16.62 2.26
CA THR A 32 -7.42 -17.31 1.28
C THR A 32 -6.59 -18.03 0.23
N GLU A 33 -5.54 -17.37 -0.23
CA GLU A 33 -4.68 -17.86 -1.30
C GLU A 33 -3.65 -18.88 -0.79
N SER A 34 -3.03 -19.62 -1.70
CA SER A 34 -1.98 -20.60 -1.39
C SER A 34 -0.67 -19.95 -0.90
N ARG A 35 -0.54 -18.63 -1.03
CA ARG A 35 0.61 -17.85 -0.62
C ARG A 35 0.21 -16.46 -0.12
N ILE A 36 1.01 -15.92 0.80
CA ILE A 36 0.86 -14.54 1.27
C ILE A 36 1.20 -13.54 0.15
N GLY A 37 0.61 -12.33 0.21
CA GLY A 37 0.93 -11.24 -0.69
C GLY A 37 0.43 -11.38 -2.13
N SER A 38 -0.48 -12.30 -2.42
CA SER A 38 -0.92 -12.64 -3.79
C SER A 38 -1.59 -11.50 -4.56
N HIS A 39 -2.24 -10.59 -3.85
CA HIS A 39 -2.97 -9.45 -4.42
C HIS A 39 -2.16 -8.15 -4.36
N SER A 40 -2.72 -7.05 -3.87
CA SER A 40 -2.15 -5.69 -3.90
C SER A 40 -0.71 -5.61 -3.42
N SER A 41 -0.33 -6.37 -2.39
CA SER A 41 1.03 -6.36 -1.82
C SER A 41 2.09 -6.85 -2.82
N GLY A 42 1.82 -7.93 -3.56
CA GLY A 42 2.73 -8.48 -4.57
C GLY A 42 2.65 -7.78 -5.93
N ARG A 43 1.85 -6.73 -6.06
CA ARG A 43 1.61 -5.98 -7.33
C ARG A 43 1.97 -4.50 -7.20
N SER A 44 2.70 -4.13 -6.14
CA SER A 44 3.02 -2.75 -5.79
C SER A 44 4.13 -2.17 -6.66
N ALA A 45 4.09 -0.86 -6.90
CA ALA A 45 5.22 -0.11 -7.44
C ALA A 45 6.36 0.08 -6.42
N ALA A 46 6.06 -0.11 -5.14
CA ALA A 46 7.03 -0.22 -4.05
C ALA A 46 8.00 0.95 -3.94
N ILE A 47 7.48 2.12 -3.65
CA ILE A 47 8.29 3.30 -3.35
C ILE A 47 7.90 3.87 -1.99
N PHE A 48 8.87 4.34 -1.22
CA PHE A 48 8.69 5.15 -0.03
C PHE A 48 8.78 6.62 -0.43
N VAL A 49 7.69 7.34 -0.30
CA VAL A 49 7.58 8.79 -0.57
C VAL A 49 7.01 9.45 0.67
N GLN A 50 7.76 10.36 1.28
CA GLN A 50 7.35 11.00 2.53
C GLN A 50 6.11 11.88 2.33
N ASN A 51 6.04 12.58 1.21
CA ASN A 51 4.99 13.57 0.92
C ASN A 51 3.73 12.98 0.26
N TYR A 52 3.67 11.66 0.05
CA TYR A 52 2.48 11.05 -0.55
C TYR A 52 1.33 10.94 0.46
N GLY A 53 0.16 11.45 0.07
CA GLY A 53 -1.06 11.47 0.87
C GLY A 53 -1.26 12.77 1.65
N GLY A 54 -2.41 12.87 2.34
CA GLY A 54 -2.72 14.04 3.18
C GLY A 54 -1.97 14.02 4.52
N ALA A 55 -2.19 15.04 5.35
CA ALA A 55 -1.47 15.26 6.61
C ALA A 55 -1.42 14.03 7.53
N THR A 56 -2.55 13.33 7.71
CA THR A 56 -2.60 12.09 8.53
C THR A 56 -1.67 11.01 7.98
N VAL A 57 -1.64 10.83 6.66
CA VAL A 57 -0.79 9.82 6.01
C VAL A 57 0.68 10.21 6.11
N THR A 58 1.02 11.48 5.96
CA THR A 58 2.39 11.99 6.10
C THR A 58 2.95 11.72 7.52
N GLU A 59 2.13 11.87 8.56
CA GLU A 59 2.51 11.51 9.94
C GLU A 59 2.75 9.99 10.09
N VAL A 60 1.94 9.15 9.44
CA VAL A 60 2.14 7.70 9.44
C VAL A 60 3.42 7.33 8.67
N ASN A 61 3.69 7.97 7.52
CA ASN A 61 4.93 7.78 6.76
C ASN A 61 6.15 8.13 7.61
N ALA A 62 6.12 9.26 8.32
CA ALA A 62 7.20 9.68 9.22
C ALA A 62 7.44 8.65 10.33
N ALA A 63 6.38 8.11 10.93
CA ALA A 63 6.49 7.07 11.94
C ALA A 63 7.01 5.73 11.39
N ALA A 64 6.70 5.40 10.14
CA ALA A 64 7.19 4.18 9.48
C ALA A 64 8.69 4.27 9.13
N ARG A 65 9.22 5.47 8.91
CA ARG A 65 10.59 5.71 8.46
C ARG A 65 11.64 5.07 9.37
N ALA A 66 11.50 5.22 10.68
CA ALA A 66 12.45 4.67 11.64
C ALA A 66 12.62 3.14 11.52
N PHE A 67 11.55 2.41 11.19
CA PHE A 67 11.62 0.97 10.95
C PHE A 67 12.37 0.65 9.64
N PHE A 68 12.17 1.42 8.61
CA PHE A 68 12.87 1.21 7.34
C PHE A 68 14.36 1.55 7.44
N ASP A 69 14.75 2.50 8.29
CA ASP A 69 16.14 2.86 8.55
C ASP A 69 16.87 1.80 9.39
N ASP A 70 16.16 1.07 10.26
CA ASP A 70 16.71 -0.04 11.06
C ASP A 70 15.72 -1.25 11.04
N PRO A 71 15.74 -2.07 10.00
CA PRO A 71 14.87 -3.23 9.86
C PRO A 71 15.40 -4.50 10.54
N ALA A 72 16.43 -4.41 11.41
CA ALA A 72 17.15 -5.57 11.98
C ALA A 72 16.24 -6.59 12.68
N GLU A 73 15.04 -6.20 13.09
CA GLU A 73 14.04 -7.12 13.66
C GLU A 73 13.57 -8.19 12.66
N ILE A 74 13.54 -7.89 11.37
CA ILE A 74 13.03 -8.77 10.32
C ILE A 74 14.09 -9.20 9.30
N THR A 75 15.16 -8.42 9.12
CA THR A 75 16.21 -8.69 8.12
C THR A 75 17.49 -7.92 8.45
N ASP A 76 18.63 -8.51 8.10
CA ASP A 76 19.96 -7.85 8.15
C ASP A 76 20.28 -7.09 6.84
N LEU A 77 19.38 -7.16 5.83
CA LEU A 77 19.55 -6.49 4.55
C LEU A 77 18.77 -5.16 4.54
N PRO A 78 19.23 -4.14 3.82
CA PRO A 78 18.49 -2.90 3.67
C PRO A 78 17.19 -3.15 2.92
N LEU A 79 16.09 -2.59 3.45
CA LEU A 79 14.76 -2.62 2.80
C LEU A 79 14.59 -1.50 1.76
N LEU A 80 15.40 -0.46 1.85
CA LEU A 80 15.32 0.73 1.01
C LEU A 80 16.55 0.85 0.11
N ALA A 81 16.30 1.28 -1.12
CA ALA A 81 17.35 1.67 -2.06
C ALA A 81 17.05 3.07 -2.63
N PRO A 82 18.08 3.94 -2.79
CA PRO A 82 17.90 5.28 -3.33
C PRO A 82 17.17 5.27 -4.68
N ARG A 83 16.23 6.21 -4.86
CA ARG A 83 15.50 6.35 -6.13
C ARG A 83 15.23 7.82 -6.49
N GLY A 84 14.70 8.58 -5.56
CA GLY A 84 14.09 9.88 -5.83
C GLY A 84 12.71 9.73 -6.50
N GLU A 85 11.84 10.71 -6.24
CA GLU A 85 10.57 10.88 -6.98
C GLU A 85 10.53 12.27 -7.58
N MET A 86 10.41 12.35 -8.90
CA MET A 86 10.30 13.61 -9.63
C MET A 86 8.87 13.80 -10.13
N LEU A 87 8.22 14.85 -9.66
CA LEU A 87 6.95 15.30 -10.21
C LEU A 87 7.21 16.24 -11.39
N VAL A 88 6.44 16.05 -12.47
CA VAL A 88 6.50 16.92 -13.66
C VAL A 88 5.11 17.42 -14.01
N ALA A 89 5.03 18.68 -14.44
CA ALA A 89 3.77 19.32 -14.80
C ALA A 89 3.86 20.01 -16.15
N ARG A 90 2.85 19.78 -16.99
CA ARG A 90 2.54 20.56 -18.18
C ARG A 90 1.79 21.82 -17.77
N ALA A 91 1.52 22.72 -18.73
CA ALA A 91 0.75 23.95 -18.48
C ALA A 91 -0.61 23.69 -17.80
N GLU A 92 -1.33 22.66 -18.26
CA GLU A 92 -2.63 22.30 -17.73
C GLU A 92 -2.58 21.61 -16.35
N ASP A 93 -1.42 21.14 -15.91
CA ASP A 93 -1.22 20.42 -14.66
C ASP A 93 -0.59 21.30 -13.55
N LEU A 94 -0.32 22.58 -13.83
CA LEU A 94 0.35 23.49 -12.88
C LEU A 94 -0.40 23.64 -11.55
N ALA A 95 -1.73 23.65 -11.58
CA ALA A 95 -2.52 23.75 -10.36
C ALA A 95 -2.30 22.54 -9.42
N ALA A 96 -2.19 21.33 -9.98
CA ALA A 96 -1.89 20.12 -9.19
C ALA A 96 -0.47 20.17 -8.60
N MET A 97 0.51 20.65 -9.36
CA MET A 97 1.87 20.88 -8.87
C MET A 97 1.91 21.90 -7.73
N GLU A 98 1.18 23.01 -7.85
CA GLU A 98 1.10 24.03 -6.80
C GLU A 98 0.45 23.49 -5.53
N ASP A 99 -0.60 22.70 -5.67
CA ASP A 99 -1.26 22.07 -4.51
C ASP A 99 -0.32 21.12 -3.79
N TYR A 100 0.41 20.28 -4.52
CA TYR A 100 1.43 19.40 -3.96
C TYR A 100 2.52 20.21 -3.22
N LEU A 101 3.14 21.19 -3.87
CA LEU A 101 4.26 21.97 -3.32
C LEU A 101 3.86 22.78 -2.07
N ARG A 102 2.58 23.17 -1.95
CA ARG A 102 2.08 23.92 -0.78
C ARG A 102 2.20 23.11 0.53
N HIS A 103 2.14 21.80 0.44
CA HIS A 103 2.12 20.89 1.61
C HIS A 103 3.39 20.04 1.72
N ALA A 104 4.13 19.88 0.62
CA ALA A 104 5.34 19.06 0.57
C ALA A 104 6.49 19.68 1.37
N ARG A 105 7.30 18.81 1.98
CA ARG A 105 8.50 19.16 2.74
C ARG A 105 9.72 18.54 2.07
N GLU A 106 10.87 19.21 2.20
CA GLU A 106 12.17 18.70 1.68
C GLU A 106 12.13 18.34 0.19
N VAL A 107 11.41 19.14 -0.60
CA VAL A 107 11.29 19.00 -2.04
C VAL A 107 12.04 20.12 -2.72
N GLU A 108 12.84 19.79 -3.72
CA GLU A 108 13.60 20.73 -4.56
C GLU A 108 12.83 21.04 -5.84
N GLU A 109 12.59 22.30 -6.16
CA GLU A 109 12.08 22.68 -7.49
C GLU A 109 13.20 22.64 -8.52
N LEU A 110 12.92 22.09 -9.70
CA LEU A 110 13.87 21.90 -10.79
C LEU A 110 13.54 22.79 -11.97
N THR A 111 14.57 23.25 -12.69
CA THR A 111 14.36 23.81 -14.03
C THR A 111 14.00 22.70 -15.02
N THR A 112 13.44 23.07 -16.16
CA THR A 112 13.16 22.11 -17.26
C THR A 112 14.43 21.35 -17.66
N GLU A 113 15.58 22.03 -17.79
CA GLU A 113 16.85 21.42 -18.18
C GLU A 113 17.31 20.39 -17.14
N GLN A 114 17.16 20.69 -15.85
CA GLN A 114 17.50 19.76 -14.76
C GLN A 114 16.59 18.52 -14.79
N ALA A 115 15.28 18.70 -15.00
CA ALA A 115 14.35 17.59 -15.12
C ALA A 115 14.67 16.69 -16.33
N LEU A 116 14.99 17.28 -17.48
CA LEU A 116 15.41 16.54 -18.67
C LEU A 116 16.75 15.84 -18.51
N ALA A 117 17.68 16.40 -17.72
CA ALA A 117 18.93 15.72 -17.40
C ALA A 117 18.71 14.47 -16.53
N LEU A 118 17.72 14.50 -15.64
CA LEU A 118 17.37 13.34 -14.79
C LEU A 118 16.56 12.27 -15.53
N CYS A 119 15.72 12.66 -16.49
CA CYS A 119 14.94 11.74 -17.31
C CYS A 119 14.93 12.22 -18.79
N PRO A 120 15.94 11.83 -19.59
CA PRO A 120 16.17 12.39 -20.93
C PRO A 120 15.08 12.11 -21.98
N ILE A 121 14.18 11.19 -21.70
CA ILE A 121 13.05 10.92 -22.60
C ILE A 121 11.90 11.93 -22.46
N LEU A 122 11.90 12.79 -21.44
CA LEU A 122 10.85 13.79 -21.29
C LEU A 122 10.91 14.86 -22.40
N ARG A 123 9.76 15.28 -22.88
CA ARG A 123 9.66 16.48 -23.71
C ARG A 123 9.69 17.73 -22.84
N PRO A 124 10.31 18.86 -23.27
CA PRO A 124 10.32 20.10 -22.48
C PRO A 124 8.93 20.54 -22.01
N LYS A 125 7.91 20.37 -22.85
CA LYS A 125 6.52 20.72 -22.51
C LYS A 125 5.91 19.87 -21.38
N ALA A 126 6.45 18.67 -21.12
CA ALA A 126 5.98 17.81 -20.04
C ALA A 126 6.54 18.23 -18.68
N ALA A 127 7.66 18.98 -18.66
CA ALA A 127 8.36 19.43 -17.46
C ALA A 127 8.47 20.97 -17.42
N GLN A 128 7.40 21.68 -17.71
CA GLN A 128 7.38 23.15 -17.59
C GLN A 128 7.54 23.61 -16.15
N ARG A 129 7.07 22.83 -15.21
CA ARG A 129 7.43 22.88 -13.80
C ARG A 129 7.78 21.47 -13.34
N ALA A 130 8.80 21.36 -12.54
CA ALA A 130 9.22 20.07 -12.00
C ALA A 130 9.72 20.23 -10.57
N SER A 131 9.59 19.16 -9.78
CA SER A 131 10.12 19.09 -8.42
C SER A 131 10.61 17.69 -8.14
N ILE A 132 11.55 17.53 -7.19
CA ILE A 132 12.07 16.22 -6.80
C ILE A 132 12.13 16.06 -5.28
N GLU A 133 11.59 14.96 -4.78
CA GLU A 133 11.84 14.44 -3.46
C GLU A 133 13.02 13.45 -3.54
N ARG A 134 14.25 13.94 -3.27
CA ARG A 134 15.46 13.09 -3.37
C ARG A 134 15.51 11.99 -2.33
N GLY A 135 14.81 12.18 -1.21
CA GLY A 135 14.67 11.21 -0.14
C GLY A 135 13.77 10.01 -0.44
N ALA A 136 13.05 10.03 -1.57
CA ALA A 136 12.23 8.90 -1.96
C ALA A 136 13.09 7.68 -2.33
N GLN A 137 12.63 6.48 -1.93
CA GLN A 137 13.40 5.24 -2.03
C GLN A 137 12.55 4.07 -2.50
N THR A 138 13.09 3.19 -3.32
CA THR A 138 12.44 1.92 -3.65
C THR A 138 12.41 1.04 -2.41
N ILE A 139 11.30 0.34 -2.19
CA ILE A 139 11.14 -0.64 -1.09
C ILE A 139 11.26 -2.05 -1.66
N ASP A 140 12.04 -2.91 -1.01
CA ASP A 140 11.99 -4.35 -1.27
C ASP A 140 10.77 -4.95 -0.59
N CYS A 141 9.67 -5.07 -1.35
CA CYS A 141 8.39 -5.59 -0.85
C CYS A 141 8.45 -7.05 -0.46
N ASP A 142 9.20 -7.86 -1.18
CA ASP A 142 9.31 -9.29 -0.93
C ASP A 142 10.07 -9.53 0.38
N LEU A 143 11.20 -8.86 0.54
CA LEU A 143 12.00 -8.91 1.77
C LEU A 143 11.19 -8.41 2.97
N LEU A 144 10.44 -7.31 2.83
CA LEU A 144 9.58 -6.77 3.88
C LEU A 144 8.48 -7.76 4.29
N LEU A 145 7.73 -8.29 3.31
CA LEU A 145 6.62 -9.21 3.54
C LEU A 145 7.09 -10.51 4.20
N HIS A 146 8.12 -11.13 3.60
CA HIS A 146 8.67 -12.40 4.11
C HIS A 146 9.44 -12.23 5.41
N GLY A 147 10.07 -11.07 5.63
CA GLY A 147 10.68 -10.72 6.90
C GLY A 147 9.68 -10.70 8.05
N PHE A 148 8.54 -10.03 7.88
CA PHE A 148 7.45 -10.08 8.88
C PHE A 148 6.85 -11.48 9.04
N ALA A 149 6.68 -12.24 7.96
CA ALA A 149 6.20 -13.61 8.06
C ALA A 149 7.16 -14.54 8.84
N LYS A 150 8.48 -14.34 8.66
CA LYS A 150 9.52 -15.04 9.43
C LYS A 150 9.48 -14.62 10.90
N LEU A 151 9.33 -13.33 11.19
CA LEU A 151 9.17 -12.81 12.55
C LEU A 151 7.95 -13.41 13.23
N LEU A 152 6.78 -13.41 12.57
CA LEU A 152 5.55 -14.01 13.09
C LEU A 152 5.78 -15.46 13.52
N ARG A 153 6.39 -16.28 12.65
CA ARG A 153 6.68 -17.70 12.96
C ARG A 153 7.70 -17.86 14.09
N ARG A 154 8.74 -17.01 14.11
CA ARG A 154 9.75 -17.01 15.19
C ARG A 154 9.14 -16.73 16.55
N LEU A 155 8.10 -15.90 16.61
CA LEU A 155 7.36 -15.57 17.83
C LEU A 155 6.22 -16.57 18.13
N GLY A 156 6.14 -17.70 17.41
CA GLY A 156 5.14 -18.75 17.65
C GLY A 156 3.77 -18.53 17.01
N GLY A 157 3.62 -17.45 16.21
CA GLY A 157 2.40 -17.23 15.42
C GLY A 157 2.28 -18.21 14.25
N GLN A 158 1.06 -18.42 13.79
CA GLN A 158 0.73 -19.35 12.71
C GLN A 158 0.21 -18.61 11.49
N ILE A 159 0.55 -19.09 10.30
CA ILE A 159 0.03 -18.65 9.02
C ILE A 159 -0.65 -19.85 8.36
N GLU A 160 -1.95 -19.76 8.16
CA GLU A 160 -2.76 -20.74 7.45
C GLU A 160 -3.13 -20.17 6.09
N THR A 161 -2.50 -20.67 5.04
CA THR A 161 -2.87 -20.41 3.63
C THR A 161 -3.95 -21.38 3.19
N ASP A 162 -4.56 -21.20 2.01
CA ASP A 162 -5.71 -21.99 1.54
C ASP A 162 -6.82 -22.10 2.61
N ALA A 163 -7.01 -21.03 3.37
CA ALA A 163 -7.92 -20.94 4.50
C ALA A 163 -8.95 -19.80 4.36
N PRO A 164 -9.74 -19.74 3.25
CA PRO A 164 -10.77 -18.74 3.10
C PRO A 164 -11.77 -18.80 4.25
N ALA A 165 -12.12 -17.66 4.83
CA ALA A 165 -13.22 -17.55 5.77
C ALA A 165 -14.53 -17.88 5.05
N GLN A 166 -15.23 -18.93 5.47
CA GLN A 166 -16.52 -19.37 4.93
C GLN A 166 -17.70 -18.89 5.75
N ALA A 167 -17.48 -18.73 7.06
CA ALA A 167 -18.44 -18.15 8.00
C ALA A 167 -17.70 -17.50 9.17
N ILE A 168 -18.26 -16.42 9.68
CA ILE A 168 -17.75 -15.72 10.85
C ILE A 168 -18.94 -15.49 11.81
N ALA A 169 -18.79 -15.86 13.07
CA ALA A 169 -19.80 -15.66 14.12
C ALA A 169 -19.16 -15.11 15.39
N HIS A 170 -19.92 -14.33 16.16
CA HIS A 170 -19.48 -13.85 17.47
C HIS A 170 -20.38 -14.48 18.55
N GLU A 171 -19.84 -15.42 19.31
CA GLU A 171 -20.57 -16.18 20.29
C GLU A 171 -19.77 -16.29 21.60
N ASN A 172 -20.44 -16.07 22.73
CA ASN A 172 -19.83 -16.17 24.08
C ASN A 172 -18.53 -15.34 24.24
N GLY A 173 -18.48 -14.17 23.57
CA GLY A 173 -17.32 -13.26 23.63
C GLY A 173 -16.14 -13.70 22.76
N LEU A 174 -16.33 -14.67 21.88
CA LEU A 174 -15.32 -15.14 20.93
C LEU A 174 -15.82 -15.00 19.50
N TRP A 175 -14.96 -14.51 18.64
CA TRP A 175 -15.10 -14.62 17.19
C TRP A 175 -14.72 -16.04 16.76
N ARG A 176 -15.59 -16.67 15.97
CA ARG A 176 -15.36 -17.98 15.37
C ARG A 176 -15.28 -17.82 13.86
N VAL A 177 -14.21 -18.32 13.27
CA VAL A 177 -13.99 -18.31 11.82
C VAL A 177 -13.94 -19.75 11.34
N THR A 178 -14.87 -20.13 10.48
CA THR A 178 -14.91 -21.44 9.82
C THR A 178 -14.17 -21.36 8.51
N THR A 179 -13.26 -22.31 8.27
CA THR A 179 -12.47 -22.45 7.06
C THR A 179 -12.42 -23.90 6.61
N PRO A 180 -11.97 -24.23 5.38
CA PRO A 180 -11.72 -25.61 4.97
C PRO A 180 -10.71 -26.35 5.85
N LYS A 181 -9.85 -25.62 6.58
CA LYS A 181 -8.84 -26.18 7.50
C LYS A 181 -9.34 -26.36 8.93
N GLY A 182 -10.61 -26.06 9.18
CA GLY A 182 -11.24 -26.19 10.48
C GLY A 182 -11.70 -24.85 11.05
N GLU A 183 -12.08 -24.87 12.32
CA GLU A 183 -12.59 -23.70 13.05
C GLU A 183 -11.49 -23.08 13.91
N PHE A 184 -11.41 -21.76 13.85
CA PHE A 184 -10.52 -20.91 14.66
C PHE A 184 -11.36 -19.99 15.53
N SER A 185 -10.93 -19.73 16.77
CA SER A 185 -11.65 -18.84 17.67
C SER A 185 -10.72 -17.93 18.47
N ALA A 186 -11.12 -16.67 18.65
CA ALA A 186 -10.36 -15.68 19.43
C ALA A 186 -11.28 -14.58 19.97
N PRO A 187 -10.93 -13.91 21.08
CA PRO A 187 -11.63 -12.71 21.54
C PRO A 187 -11.44 -11.51 20.62
N VAL A 188 -10.38 -11.47 19.80
CA VAL A 188 -10.10 -10.40 18.86
C VAL A 188 -9.98 -10.96 17.44
N LEU A 189 -10.71 -10.33 16.51
CA LEU A 189 -10.65 -10.58 15.07
C LEU A 189 -10.18 -9.33 14.35
N VAL A 190 -9.01 -9.40 13.71
CA VAL A 190 -8.45 -8.31 12.89
C VAL A 190 -8.83 -8.55 11.45
N ASN A 191 -9.58 -7.63 10.88
CA ASN A 191 -9.93 -7.62 9.47
C ASN A 191 -8.88 -6.82 8.67
N ALA A 192 -7.93 -7.52 8.06
CA ALA A 192 -6.88 -7.00 7.20
C ALA A 192 -7.03 -7.52 5.74
N ALA A 193 -8.27 -7.79 5.33
CA ALA A 193 -8.60 -8.47 4.08
C ALA A 193 -8.52 -7.55 2.83
N GLY A 194 -7.91 -6.36 2.93
CA GLY A 194 -7.68 -5.45 1.79
C GLY A 194 -8.96 -5.08 1.07
N ALA A 195 -9.07 -5.45 -0.21
CA ALA A 195 -10.28 -5.18 -1.00
C ALA A 195 -11.53 -5.91 -0.48
N TRP A 196 -11.35 -7.03 0.20
CA TRP A 196 -12.45 -7.83 0.76
C TRP A 196 -12.81 -7.44 2.20
N ALA A 197 -12.31 -6.30 2.71
CA ALA A 197 -12.54 -5.95 4.11
C ALA A 197 -14.02 -5.70 4.43
N ASP A 198 -14.78 -5.00 3.60
CA ASP A 198 -16.23 -4.84 3.79
C ASP A 198 -16.99 -6.17 3.65
N PRO A 199 -16.79 -7.02 2.63
CA PRO A 199 -17.39 -8.36 2.57
C PRO A 199 -17.08 -9.24 3.79
N VAL A 200 -15.86 -9.19 4.35
CA VAL A 200 -15.50 -9.92 5.57
C VAL A 200 -16.25 -9.36 6.79
N ALA A 201 -16.41 -8.05 6.87
CA ALA A 201 -17.19 -7.42 7.93
C ALA A 201 -18.68 -7.82 7.85
N GLU A 202 -19.28 -7.77 6.67
CA GLU A 202 -20.66 -8.20 6.43
C GLU A 202 -20.86 -9.69 6.81
N MET A 203 -19.91 -10.56 6.43
CA MET A 203 -19.91 -11.98 6.84
C MET A 203 -19.88 -12.12 8.37
N ALA A 204 -19.22 -11.22 9.08
CA ALA A 204 -19.15 -11.16 10.53
C ALA A 204 -20.35 -10.48 11.20
N GLY A 205 -21.34 -10.02 10.43
CA GLY A 205 -22.46 -9.23 10.94
C GLY A 205 -22.08 -7.82 11.39
N VAL A 206 -20.94 -7.31 10.92
CA VAL A 206 -20.44 -5.96 11.19
C VAL A 206 -20.76 -5.05 10.01
N ALA A 207 -21.20 -3.82 10.31
CA ALA A 207 -21.55 -2.87 9.25
C ALA A 207 -20.31 -2.52 8.38
N ALA A 208 -20.51 -2.50 7.07
CA ALA A 208 -19.49 -2.07 6.12
C ALA A 208 -19.13 -0.59 6.33
N LEU A 209 -17.88 -0.22 6.03
CA LEU A 209 -17.39 1.16 6.11
C LEU A 209 -17.51 1.92 4.78
N GLY A 210 -17.94 1.27 3.70
CA GLY A 210 -17.98 1.84 2.36
C GLY A 210 -16.60 1.88 1.69
N LEU A 211 -15.77 0.90 1.98
CA LEU A 211 -14.46 0.76 1.37
C LEU A 211 -14.59 0.46 -0.12
N THR A 212 -13.95 1.27 -0.95
CA THR A 212 -14.04 1.12 -2.40
C THR A 212 -12.69 0.69 -2.98
N PRO A 213 -12.61 -0.51 -3.59
CA PRO A 213 -11.46 -0.92 -4.38
C PRO A 213 -11.43 -0.17 -5.72
N TYR A 214 -10.24 0.31 -6.10
CA TYR A 214 -9.97 0.90 -7.40
C TYR A 214 -8.91 0.09 -8.12
N ARG A 215 -9.21 -0.34 -9.35
CA ARG A 215 -8.24 -1.01 -10.21
C ARG A 215 -7.16 -0.02 -10.65
N ARG A 216 -5.90 -0.45 -10.58
CA ARG A 216 -4.72 0.28 -11.05
C ARG A 216 -3.88 -0.64 -11.92
N ASN A 217 -3.70 -0.28 -13.19
CA ASN A 217 -2.87 -0.99 -14.14
C ASN A 217 -1.39 -0.62 -13.99
N ALA A 218 -0.53 -1.57 -14.31
CA ALA A 218 0.91 -1.38 -14.46
C ALA A 218 1.46 -2.27 -15.57
N ALA A 219 2.55 -1.83 -16.18
CA ALA A 219 3.20 -2.54 -17.27
C ALA A 219 4.72 -2.42 -17.18
N ILE A 220 5.44 -3.39 -17.73
CA ILE A 220 6.88 -3.30 -17.97
C ILE A 220 7.11 -2.97 -19.45
N LEU A 221 7.81 -1.88 -19.68
CA LEU A 221 8.27 -1.41 -20.97
C LEU A 221 9.78 -1.68 -21.12
N PRO A 222 10.31 -1.97 -22.29
CA PRO A 222 11.75 -2.03 -22.49
C PRO A 222 12.39 -0.66 -22.22
N ALA A 223 13.63 -0.63 -21.80
CA ALA A 223 14.39 0.62 -21.77
C ALA A 223 14.60 1.16 -23.19
N PRO A 224 14.73 2.48 -23.38
CA PRO A 224 15.13 3.05 -24.66
C PRO A 224 16.47 2.46 -25.11
N SER A 225 16.59 2.15 -26.41
CA SER A 225 17.78 1.49 -26.95
C SER A 225 19.07 2.25 -26.61
N GLY A 226 20.05 1.54 -26.06
CA GLY A 226 21.34 2.09 -25.67
C GLY A 226 21.32 2.98 -24.41
N THR A 227 20.23 2.99 -23.64
CA THR A 227 20.08 3.83 -22.46
C THR A 227 20.10 3.00 -21.18
N VAL A 228 20.89 3.38 -20.20
CA VAL A 228 20.83 2.89 -18.83
C VAL A 228 19.81 3.73 -18.08
N VAL A 229 18.79 3.09 -17.53
CA VAL A 229 17.66 3.77 -16.86
C VAL A 229 17.70 3.66 -15.34
N ASP A 230 18.60 2.82 -14.79
CA ASP A 230 18.59 2.46 -13.38
C ASP A 230 18.79 3.66 -12.43
N ASP A 231 19.47 4.70 -12.89
CA ASP A 231 19.72 5.92 -12.10
C ASP A 231 18.62 6.99 -12.24
N TRP A 232 17.60 6.75 -13.08
CA TRP A 232 16.51 7.71 -13.20
C TRP A 232 15.65 7.71 -11.93
N PRO A 233 15.10 8.86 -11.52
CA PRO A 233 14.08 8.86 -10.48
C PRO A 233 12.80 8.20 -10.97
N MET A 234 11.91 7.84 -10.06
CA MET A 234 10.51 7.67 -10.42
C MET A 234 9.99 9.00 -10.91
N VAL A 235 9.32 9.02 -12.06
CA VAL A 235 8.72 10.23 -12.64
C VAL A 235 7.21 10.10 -12.60
N VAL A 236 6.55 11.09 -12.03
CA VAL A 236 5.09 11.13 -11.88
C VAL A 236 4.56 12.41 -12.52
N ASN A 237 3.53 12.32 -13.37
CA ASN A 237 2.80 13.50 -13.77
C ASN A 237 2.04 14.06 -12.57
N ALA A 238 2.16 15.36 -12.28
CA ALA A 238 1.60 15.99 -11.08
C ALA A 238 0.07 15.87 -10.97
N ALA A 239 -0.65 15.69 -12.10
CA ALA A 239 -2.08 15.43 -12.13
C ALA A 239 -2.41 13.91 -12.18
N GLU A 240 -1.46 13.07 -11.80
CA GLU A 240 -1.60 11.59 -11.79
C GLU A 240 -2.12 11.01 -13.11
N ARG A 241 -1.61 11.50 -14.26
CA ARG A 241 -2.00 10.96 -15.58
C ARG A 241 -1.21 9.72 -15.96
N TRP A 242 0.00 9.58 -15.41
CA TRP A 242 0.90 8.44 -15.55
C TRP A 242 2.05 8.55 -14.55
N TYR A 243 2.70 7.42 -14.27
CA TYR A 243 4.03 7.41 -13.69
C TYR A 243 4.94 6.41 -14.38
N LEU A 244 6.24 6.64 -14.25
CA LEU A 244 7.30 5.80 -14.78
C LEU A 244 8.35 5.56 -13.69
N LYS A 245 8.76 4.33 -13.47
CA LYS A 245 9.81 3.96 -12.50
C LYS A 245 10.79 2.99 -13.13
N PRO A 246 12.13 3.18 -13.00
CA PRO A 246 13.09 2.14 -13.34
C PRO A 246 12.84 0.86 -12.54
N GLU A 247 12.92 -0.28 -13.25
CA GLU A 247 12.71 -1.59 -12.65
C GLU A 247 13.58 -2.64 -13.35
N ALA A 248 14.66 -3.08 -12.71
CA ALA A 248 15.57 -4.12 -13.22
C ALA A 248 16.04 -3.86 -14.68
N GLY A 249 16.57 -2.68 -14.96
CA GLY A 249 17.05 -2.27 -16.29
C GLY A 249 15.95 -1.99 -17.31
N LYS A 250 14.68 -1.96 -16.89
CA LYS A 250 13.49 -1.66 -17.68
C LYS A 250 12.71 -0.50 -17.05
N LEU A 251 11.53 -0.23 -17.58
CA LEU A 251 10.67 0.83 -17.09
C LEU A 251 9.31 0.23 -16.66
N MET A 252 8.97 0.36 -15.39
CA MET A 252 7.62 0.14 -14.91
C MET A 252 6.80 1.40 -15.23
N PHE A 253 5.72 1.22 -15.96
CA PHE A 253 4.76 2.26 -16.32
C PHE A 253 3.41 2.00 -15.67
N SER A 254 2.70 3.04 -15.27
CA SER A 254 1.28 2.98 -14.91
C SER A 254 0.52 4.13 -15.54
N PRO A 255 -0.67 3.88 -16.10
CA PRO A 255 -1.56 4.92 -16.61
C PRO A 255 -2.20 5.77 -15.52
N CYS A 256 -1.92 5.50 -14.25
CA CYS A 256 -2.56 6.13 -13.09
C CYS A 256 -4.10 6.01 -13.08
N ASP A 257 -4.65 5.01 -13.75
CA ASP A 257 -6.08 4.74 -13.73
C ASP A 257 -6.60 4.44 -12.31
N ALA A 258 -7.84 4.79 -12.05
CA ALA A 258 -8.51 4.56 -10.77
C ALA A 258 -9.99 4.22 -11.05
N ILE A 259 -10.23 2.99 -11.47
CA ILE A 259 -11.57 2.52 -11.82
C ILE A 259 -12.17 1.78 -10.64
N ALA A 260 -13.25 2.32 -10.08
CA ALA A 260 -13.97 1.69 -8.99
C ALA A 260 -14.52 0.33 -9.43
N THR A 261 -14.34 -0.69 -8.60
CA THR A 261 -14.73 -2.06 -8.90
C THR A 261 -15.13 -2.82 -7.64
N THR A 262 -15.61 -4.04 -7.81
CA THR A 262 -15.82 -4.98 -6.70
C THR A 262 -14.53 -5.75 -6.40
N PRO A 263 -14.39 -6.34 -5.19
CA PRO A 263 -13.26 -7.21 -4.87
C PRO A 263 -13.17 -8.41 -5.81
N HIS A 264 -12.01 -8.59 -6.43
CA HIS A 264 -11.71 -9.73 -7.31
C HIS A 264 -10.20 -9.88 -7.48
N ASP A 265 -9.73 -10.98 -8.07
CA ASP A 265 -8.35 -11.07 -8.55
C ASP A 265 -8.20 -10.17 -9.77
N ALA A 266 -7.55 -9.01 -9.58
CA ALA A 266 -7.52 -7.97 -10.60
C ALA A 266 -6.63 -8.35 -11.78
N TRP A 267 -7.15 -8.17 -12.96
CA TRP A 267 -6.40 -8.26 -14.24
C TRP A 267 -6.35 -6.90 -14.92
N SER A 268 -5.34 -6.72 -15.75
CA SER A 268 -5.16 -5.50 -16.53
C SER A 268 -6.25 -5.36 -17.60
N ASP A 269 -6.61 -4.12 -17.87
CA ASP A 269 -7.50 -3.75 -18.96
C ASP A 269 -6.67 -3.14 -20.09
N ASP A 270 -6.75 -3.74 -21.26
CA ASP A 270 -5.94 -3.37 -22.42
C ASP A 270 -6.28 -1.96 -22.95
N MET A 271 -7.55 -1.55 -22.87
CA MET A 271 -7.98 -0.23 -23.30
C MET A 271 -7.46 0.87 -22.39
N GLU A 272 -7.62 0.69 -21.08
CA GLU A 272 -7.09 1.62 -20.05
C GLU A 272 -5.56 1.77 -20.18
N LEU A 273 -4.86 0.66 -20.42
CA LEU A 273 -3.42 0.66 -20.63
C LEU A 273 -3.04 1.41 -21.92
N ALA A 274 -3.76 1.17 -23.02
CA ALA A 274 -3.52 1.84 -24.29
C ALA A 274 -3.77 3.35 -24.22
N GLU A 275 -4.86 3.78 -23.58
CA GLU A 275 -5.14 5.20 -23.34
C GLU A 275 -4.07 5.87 -22.47
N GLY A 276 -3.58 5.15 -21.44
CA GLY A 276 -2.49 5.63 -20.62
C GLY A 276 -1.18 5.78 -21.39
N LEU A 277 -0.87 4.84 -22.26
CA LEU A 277 0.30 4.92 -23.15
C LEU A 277 0.17 6.08 -24.16
N ASP A 278 -1.01 6.34 -24.69
CA ASP A 278 -1.26 7.52 -25.56
C ASP A 278 -1.02 8.83 -24.80
N ARG A 279 -1.47 8.93 -23.54
CA ARG A 279 -1.17 10.10 -22.69
C ARG A 279 0.33 10.25 -22.43
N PHE A 280 1.02 9.16 -22.15
CA PHE A 280 2.47 9.14 -21.92
C PHE A 280 3.28 9.53 -23.17
N ASP A 281 2.92 9.02 -24.36
CA ASP A 281 3.60 9.33 -25.63
C ASP A 281 3.61 10.84 -25.94
N ARG A 282 2.62 11.57 -25.50
CA ARG A 282 2.57 13.03 -25.64
C ARG A 282 3.63 13.76 -24.82
N ASP A 283 4.11 13.13 -23.73
CA ASP A 283 5.03 13.71 -22.77
C ASP A 283 6.47 13.27 -22.95
N VAL A 284 6.71 12.22 -23.74
CA VAL A 284 8.04 11.64 -23.94
C VAL A 284 8.45 11.60 -25.39
N THR A 285 9.76 11.52 -25.64
CA THR A 285 10.35 11.29 -26.98
C THR A 285 10.55 9.78 -27.25
N TYR A 286 10.36 8.96 -26.24
CA TYR A 286 10.51 7.52 -26.30
C TYR A 286 9.26 6.88 -26.93
N ALA A 287 9.44 6.19 -28.05
CA ALA A 287 8.36 5.43 -28.67
C ALA A 287 8.23 4.07 -28.01
N VAL A 288 7.10 3.80 -27.35
CA VAL A 288 6.80 2.49 -26.78
C VAL A 288 6.45 1.52 -27.90
N THR A 289 7.36 0.59 -28.20
CA THR A 289 7.19 -0.38 -29.30
C THR A 289 6.50 -1.67 -28.86
N ARG A 290 6.55 -2.00 -27.58
CA ARG A 290 5.91 -3.18 -26.99
C ARG A 290 5.70 -3.04 -25.51
N VAL A 291 4.75 -3.80 -24.98
CA VAL A 291 4.59 -4.07 -23.55
C VAL A 291 5.09 -5.50 -23.31
N GLU A 292 6.03 -5.67 -22.38
CA GLU A 292 6.61 -6.99 -22.10
C GLU A 292 5.80 -7.79 -21.10
N ARG A 293 5.24 -7.11 -20.11
CA ARG A 293 4.39 -7.65 -19.05
C ARG A 293 3.44 -6.57 -18.59
N TYR A 294 2.24 -6.97 -18.20
CA TYR A 294 1.27 -6.07 -17.58
C TYR A 294 0.44 -6.80 -16.54
N TRP A 295 -0.06 -6.06 -15.56
CA TRP A 295 -0.90 -6.57 -14.48
C TRP A 295 -1.75 -5.44 -13.90
N ALA A 296 -2.69 -5.80 -13.02
CA ALA A 296 -3.42 -4.83 -12.23
C ALA A 296 -3.44 -5.22 -10.77
N GLY A 297 -3.63 -4.24 -9.91
CA GLY A 297 -3.88 -4.41 -8.48
C GLY A 297 -5.09 -3.60 -8.04
N LEU A 298 -5.59 -3.87 -6.85
CA LEU A 298 -6.68 -3.11 -6.24
C LEU A 298 -6.12 -2.19 -5.15
N ARG A 299 -6.36 -0.89 -5.28
CA ARG A 299 -6.11 0.12 -4.24
C ARG A 299 -7.44 0.38 -3.54
N THR A 300 -7.57 -0.06 -2.30
CA THR A 300 -8.83 0.06 -1.57
C THR A 300 -8.78 1.25 -0.63
N PHE A 301 -9.70 2.18 -0.80
CA PHE A 301 -9.78 3.41 -0.01
C PHE A 301 -11.06 3.44 0.83
N ALA A 302 -10.95 4.07 1.99
CA ALA A 302 -12.09 4.54 2.74
C ALA A 302 -12.68 5.80 2.08
N PRO A 303 -13.93 6.20 2.41
CA PRO A 303 -14.59 7.35 1.77
C PRO A 303 -13.82 8.67 1.86
N ASP A 304 -13.02 8.85 2.91
CA ASP A 304 -12.17 10.03 3.15
C ASP A 304 -10.71 9.84 2.74
N LEU A 305 -10.38 8.74 2.07
CA LEU A 305 -9.05 8.36 1.60
C LEU A 305 -8.00 8.10 2.71
N VAL A 306 -8.40 8.13 3.99
CA VAL A 306 -7.52 7.86 5.12
C VAL A 306 -7.65 6.39 5.54
N PRO A 307 -6.55 5.67 5.84
CA PRO A 307 -6.63 4.29 6.32
C PRO A 307 -7.49 4.14 7.57
N VAL A 308 -8.03 2.96 7.78
CA VAL A 308 -8.88 2.63 8.93
C VAL A 308 -8.15 1.66 9.84
N VAL A 309 -7.86 2.09 11.07
CA VAL A 309 -7.16 1.29 12.08
C VAL A 309 -7.82 1.49 13.44
N GLY A 310 -8.41 0.45 13.99
CA GLY A 310 -9.04 0.53 15.31
C GLY A 310 -10.17 -0.48 15.52
N PHE A 311 -10.60 -0.58 16.77
CA PHE A 311 -11.76 -1.38 17.14
C PHE A 311 -13.05 -0.79 16.56
N ASP A 312 -13.93 -1.66 16.08
CA ASP A 312 -15.29 -1.31 15.76
C ASP A 312 -16.04 -0.88 17.03
N ARG A 313 -16.90 0.13 16.90
CA ARG A 313 -17.63 0.67 18.06
C ARG A 313 -18.77 -0.23 18.53
N GLN A 314 -19.38 -0.99 17.63
CA GLN A 314 -20.57 -1.80 17.91
C GLN A 314 -20.22 -3.28 18.04
N ALA A 315 -19.23 -3.76 17.28
CA ALA A 315 -18.80 -5.15 17.25
C ALA A 315 -17.59 -5.36 18.18
N ARG A 316 -17.86 -5.72 19.43
CA ARG A 316 -16.82 -5.93 20.43
C ARG A 316 -15.77 -6.95 19.97
N GLY A 317 -14.50 -6.54 20.02
CA GLY A 317 -13.37 -7.39 19.62
C GLY A 317 -13.14 -7.48 18.11
N PHE A 318 -13.97 -6.84 17.27
CA PHE A 318 -13.69 -6.67 15.85
C PHE A 318 -12.76 -5.47 15.63
N PHE A 319 -11.69 -5.67 14.88
CA PHE A 319 -10.66 -4.65 14.64
C PHE A 319 -10.46 -4.46 13.15
N TRP A 320 -10.52 -3.22 12.68
CA TRP A 320 -10.28 -2.83 11.30
C TRP A 320 -8.81 -2.49 11.07
N LEU A 321 -8.24 -3.04 10.00
CA LEU A 321 -6.93 -2.68 9.45
C LEU A 321 -7.02 -2.67 7.91
N ALA A 322 -7.63 -1.64 7.36
CA ALA A 322 -8.05 -1.60 5.97
C ALA A 322 -7.94 -0.19 5.36
N GLY A 323 -8.25 -0.05 4.08
CA GLY A 323 -8.32 1.25 3.42
C GLY A 323 -6.98 1.92 3.15
N GLN A 324 -5.86 1.18 3.10
CA GLN A 324 -4.51 1.73 2.89
C GLN A 324 -4.26 2.24 1.46
N GLY A 325 -5.20 2.06 0.54
CA GLY A 325 -5.12 2.58 -0.82
C GLY A 325 -3.83 2.18 -1.54
N GLY A 326 -3.07 3.19 -1.99
CA GLY A 326 -1.79 3.00 -2.66
C GLY A 326 -0.56 2.97 -1.75
N ILE A 327 -0.73 3.15 -0.42
CA ILE A 327 0.36 3.39 0.54
C ILE A 327 0.61 2.23 1.51
N GLY A 328 -0.08 1.10 1.35
CA GLY A 328 -0.06 0.00 2.31
C GLY A 328 1.34 -0.55 2.60
N ILE A 329 2.23 -0.60 1.62
CA ILE A 329 3.61 -1.09 1.82
C ILE A 329 4.41 -0.14 2.72
N GLN A 330 4.47 1.15 2.38
CA GLN A 330 5.29 2.11 3.13
C GLN A 330 4.74 2.39 4.53
N THR A 331 3.43 2.29 4.74
CA THR A 331 2.79 2.53 6.05
C THR A 331 2.71 1.29 6.94
N ALA A 332 2.94 0.10 6.39
CA ALA A 332 2.75 -1.16 7.12
C ALA A 332 3.48 -1.22 8.46
N PRO A 333 4.75 -0.79 8.62
CA PRO A 333 5.42 -0.87 9.92
C PRO A 333 4.73 -0.03 11.01
N ALA A 334 4.34 1.20 10.67
CA ALA A 334 3.68 2.10 11.62
C ALA A 334 2.26 1.65 11.97
N LEU A 335 1.47 1.24 10.95
CA LEU A 335 0.10 0.76 11.18
C LEU A 335 0.08 -0.57 11.92
N ALA A 336 1.06 -1.45 11.70
CA ALA A 336 1.22 -2.69 12.48
C ALA A 336 1.57 -2.41 13.94
N ALA A 337 2.46 -1.46 14.20
CA ALA A 337 2.80 -1.02 15.55
C ALA A 337 1.59 -0.42 16.26
N LEU A 338 0.82 0.44 15.57
CA LEU A 338 -0.44 1.00 16.09
C LEU A 338 -1.45 -0.11 16.40
N THR A 339 -1.64 -1.07 15.49
CA THR A 339 -2.56 -2.21 15.67
C THR A 339 -2.19 -3.00 16.92
N ALA A 340 -0.91 -3.33 17.09
CA ALA A 340 -0.44 -4.05 18.27
C ALA A 340 -0.62 -3.23 19.55
N ALA A 341 -0.30 -1.94 19.53
CA ALA A 341 -0.48 -1.08 20.71
C ALA A 341 -1.94 -1.03 21.16
N LEU A 342 -2.88 -0.82 20.22
CA LEU A 342 -4.30 -0.75 20.53
C LEU A 342 -4.89 -2.08 21.05
N ILE A 343 -4.48 -3.21 20.47
CA ILE A 343 -5.00 -4.53 20.86
C ILE A 343 -4.38 -5.03 22.16
N LEU A 344 -3.09 -4.79 22.37
CA LEU A 344 -2.38 -5.21 23.61
C LEU A 344 -2.51 -4.21 24.77
N GLY A 345 -3.19 -3.08 24.55
CA GLY A 345 -3.40 -2.06 25.58
C GLY A 345 -2.17 -1.21 25.90
N HIS A 346 -1.28 -1.04 24.94
CA HIS A 346 -0.11 -0.15 25.04
C HIS A 346 -0.42 1.25 24.52
N ALA A 347 0.37 2.24 24.93
CA ALA A 347 0.26 3.59 24.39
C ALA A 347 0.75 3.62 22.92
N PRO A 348 -0.04 4.15 21.98
CA PRO A 348 0.40 4.35 20.61
C PRO A 348 1.58 5.33 20.52
N ALA A 349 2.52 5.05 19.61
CA ALA A 349 3.61 5.98 19.29
C ALA A 349 3.15 7.16 18.41
N LEU A 350 2.08 6.99 17.64
CA LEU A 350 1.49 8.05 16.82
C LEU A 350 0.78 9.09 17.69
N PRO A 351 0.75 10.38 17.27
CA PRO A 351 -0.01 11.43 17.95
C PRO A 351 -1.50 11.05 18.08
N GLU A 352 -2.11 11.45 19.20
CA GLU A 352 -3.53 11.14 19.49
C GLU A 352 -4.47 11.62 18.37
N ALA A 353 -4.19 12.79 17.78
CA ALA A 353 -4.98 13.32 16.65
C ALA A 353 -4.90 12.39 15.44
N THR A 354 -3.73 11.84 15.12
CA THR A 354 -3.53 10.89 14.04
C THR A 354 -4.24 9.57 14.33
N VAL A 355 -4.14 9.05 15.57
CA VAL A 355 -4.87 7.84 15.99
C VAL A 355 -6.38 8.03 15.85
N ARG A 356 -6.93 9.19 16.26
CA ARG A 356 -8.35 9.51 16.07
C ARG A 356 -8.74 9.58 14.59
N ALA A 357 -7.91 10.19 13.76
CA ALA A 357 -8.13 10.29 12.32
C ALA A 357 -8.10 8.93 11.61
N LEU A 358 -7.37 7.93 12.15
CA LEU A 358 -7.33 6.56 11.65
C LEU A 358 -8.48 5.69 12.18
N SER A 359 -9.16 6.09 13.26
CA SER A 359 -10.19 5.27 13.90
C SER A 359 -11.42 5.08 13.02
N PRO A 360 -12.02 3.85 12.97
CA PRO A 360 -13.29 3.62 12.27
C PRO A 360 -14.43 4.47 12.85
N GLY A 361 -14.30 4.89 14.10
CA GLY A 361 -15.28 5.74 14.78
C GLY A 361 -15.55 7.09 14.12
N ARG A 362 -14.70 7.54 13.20
CA ARG A 362 -14.88 8.79 12.45
C ARG A 362 -16.01 8.75 11.42
N PHE A 363 -16.47 7.55 11.02
CA PHE A 363 -17.57 7.37 10.07
C PHE A 363 -18.96 7.28 10.74
N ASN A 364 -19.01 7.15 12.06
CA ASN A 364 -20.23 6.97 12.84
C ASN A 364 -20.54 8.22 13.68
N GLY A 365 -20.40 9.41 13.08
CA GLY A 365 -20.74 10.70 13.68
C GLY A 365 -22.19 11.08 13.45
#